data_70bfbf09b41a36f27059e35e5d18a533
#
_entry.id   70bfbf09b41a36f27059e35e5d18a533
#
_cell.length_a   1.000
_cell.length_b   1.000
_cell.length_c   1.000
_cell.angle_alpha   90.00
_cell.angle_beta   90.00
_cell.angle_gamma   90.00
#
_symmetry.space_group_name_H-M   'P 1'
#
loop_
_entity.id
_entity.type
_entity.pdbx_description
1 polymer ?
#
loop_
_entity_poly.entity_id
_entity_poly.type
_entity_poly.pdbx_seq_one_letter_code
_entity_poly.pdbx_strand_id
1 'polypeptide(L)'
;MNKAKRYSFTIALIVALGGFLMGFDASVISGVVGFIEVEFELTKLQLGWAVSCLTLTATLAMMISGPLSDRIGRKKVLVIAAILFFISAFYSAFSPSFIHLVIARMIGGFGVGAALITAPMYIAEIAPPKIRGRLVSFNQLNIVLGISVAFFTNYLILQWGKSDASWTQTLGFAQYNWRWMLGLESLPAIIYFLFLFIVPESPRWLIMQRRETDALNIMTRMISQHDAEKELSEVKESIEKDKNKEKVAFRELFKPAMKLVLTIGIVVAILQQITGINSVFFYAPMIFEQTGIGKDASFIQAIIIGITNLLFTVVAILFVDRLGRKPLLVFGLIGIVVSMFLLSSSFKSAEYKLSEAAIASLTEVEGHSRLSAIEGVQYNSDLEFKAAVAEQIGEKEAIKHQGTIISKAITINSWLVLIGIIGFVASFAVSLGPVMWILFSELFPNRLRGLAISFAGFINSGVSFLIQLLLPWELANIGNAGTFFIYGLFGAIGFVFILIYLPETKGKSLEELEKILIKVKNK
;
A
#
# COMPACT_ATOMS: atom_id res chain seq x y z
N MET A 1 10.09 31.93 6.86
CA MET A 1 9.99 30.81 7.83
C MET A 1 11.13 30.95 8.83
N ASN A 2 10.85 31.02 10.14
CA ASN A 2 11.88 31.17 11.19
C ASN A 2 12.84 29.96 11.18
N LYS A 3 14.12 30.15 11.55
CA LYS A 3 15.21 29.13 11.53
C LYS A 3 14.78 27.83 12.24
N ALA A 4 14.10 27.95 13.38
CA ALA A 4 13.56 26.80 14.13
C ALA A 4 12.50 25.99 13.35
N LYS A 5 11.55 26.68 12.71
CA LYS A 5 10.53 26.02 11.87
C LYS A 5 11.16 25.33 10.65
N ARG A 6 12.19 25.93 10.06
CA ARG A 6 12.94 25.33 8.94
C ARG A 6 13.64 24.05 9.38
N TYR A 7 14.26 24.05 10.55
CA TYR A 7 14.94 22.88 11.10
C TYR A 7 13.97 21.73 11.33
N SER A 8 12.86 21.96 12.06
CA SER A 8 11.82 20.94 12.31
C SER A 8 11.24 20.37 11.01
N PHE A 9 11.00 21.24 10.02
CA PHE A 9 10.51 20.83 8.71
C PHE A 9 11.50 19.94 7.96
N THR A 10 12.79 20.32 7.93
CA THR A 10 13.83 19.54 7.27
C THR A 10 14.00 18.17 7.91
N ILE A 11 14.02 18.08 9.24
CA ILE A 11 14.12 16.80 9.95
C ILE A 11 12.88 15.92 9.67
N ALA A 12 11.68 16.48 9.74
CA ALA A 12 10.46 15.74 9.42
C ALA A 12 10.44 15.24 7.97
N LEU A 13 10.92 16.04 7.01
CA LEU A 13 11.02 15.65 5.61
C LEU A 13 11.99 14.47 5.41
N ILE A 14 13.18 14.54 6.05
CA ILE A 14 14.16 13.44 5.99
C ILE A 14 13.55 12.16 6.54
N VAL A 15 12.92 12.22 7.71
CA VAL A 15 12.33 11.03 8.34
C VAL A 15 11.15 10.49 7.52
N ALA A 16 10.37 11.38 6.89
CA ALA A 16 9.27 11.00 6.02
C ALA A 16 9.72 10.28 4.73
N LEU A 17 11.03 10.33 4.35
CA LEU A 17 11.57 9.50 3.26
C LEU A 17 11.44 7.99 3.57
N GLY A 18 11.36 7.58 4.83
CA GLY A 18 11.01 6.21 5.19
C GLY A 18 9.62 5.80 4.67
N GLY A 19 8.65 6.74 4.69
CA GLY A 19 7.35 6.55 4.05
C GLY A 19 7.45 6.46 2.52
N PHE A 20 8.30 7.28 1.90
CA PHE A 20 8.54 7.22 0.46
C PHE A 20 9.09 5.84 0.04
N LEU A 21 10.11 5.33 0.73
CA LEU A 21 10.68 4.00 0.47
C LEU A 21 9.64 2.89 0.63
N MET A 22 8.82 2.97 1.67
CA MET A 22 7.71 2.03 1.87
C MET A 22 6.74 2.03 0.66
N GLY A 23 6.32 3.21 0.20
CA GLY A 23 5.42 3.33 -0.95
C GLY A 23 6.06 2.84 -2.25
N PHE A 24 7.35 3.12 -2.43
CA PHE A 24 8.13 2.69 -3.58
C PHE A 24 8.27 1.16 -3.61
N ASP A 25 8.79 0.54 -2.54
CA ASP A 25 8.99 -0.92 -2.43
C ASP A 25 7.68 -1.70 -2.62
N ALA A 26 6.60 -1.20 -2.00
CA ALA A 26 5.29 -1.83 -2.16
C ALA A 26 4.79 -1.82 -3.61
N SER A 27 5.04 -0.75 -4.38
CA SER A 27 4.45 -0.56 -5.70
C SER A 27 5.36 -0.91 -6.87
N VAL A 28 6.68 -0.91 -6.68
CA VAL A 28 7.63 -1.27 -7.74
C VAL A 28 7.40 -2.68 -8.27
N ILE A 29 6.94 -3.60 -7.43
CA ILE A 29 6.63 -4.98 -7.80
C ILE A 29 5.58 -5.07 -8.91
N SER A 30 4.69 -4.08 -9.05
CA SER A 30 3.64 -4.07 -10.06
C SER A 30 4.19 -4.12 -11.50
N GLY A 31 5.33 -3.49 -11.75
CA GLY A 31 6.01 -3.56 -13.04
C GLY A 31 6.78 -4.86 -13.26
N VAL A 32 7.02 -5.60 -12.20
CA VAL A 32 7.89 -6.79 -12.17
C VAL A 32 7.11 -8.09 -12.35
N VAL A 33 5.87 -8.14 -11.86
CA VAL A 33 5.01 -9.33 -11.77
C VAL A 33 4.98 -10.13 -13.08
N GLY A 34 4.69 -9.49 -14.22
CA GLY A 34 4.59 -10.17 -15.51
C GLY A 34 5.93 -10.73 -16.04
N PHE A 35 7.07 -10.17 -15.61
CA PHE A 35 8.38 -10.66 -16.01
C PHE A 35 8.82 -11.87 -15.19
N ILE A 36 8.65 -11.80 -13.85
CA ILE A 36 9.05 -12.91 -12.95
C ILE A 36 8.16 -14.13 -13.11
N GLU A 37 6.90 -13.95 -13.47
CA GLU A 37 5.97 -15.06 -13.76
C GLU A 37 6.55 -15.95 -14.88
N VAL A 38 7.05 -15.31 -15.93
CA VAL A 38 7.62 -16.01 -17.10
C VAL A 38 9.02 -16.54 -16.79
N GLU A 39 9.91 -15.70 -16.21
CA GLU A 39 11.32 -16.08 -16.00
C GLU A 39 11.48 -17.24 -15.01
N PHE A 40 10.68 -17.26 -13.94
CA PHE A 40 10.74 -18.30 -12.91
C PHE A 40 9.65 -19.38 -13.06
N GLU A 41 8.84 -19.34 -14.13
CA GLU A 41 7.75 -20.29 -14.41
C GLU A 41 6.79 -20.45 -13.21
N LEU A 42 6.34 -19.33 -12.65
CA LEU A 42 5.60 -19.31 -11.40
C LEU A 42 4.14 -19.76 -11.57
N THR A 43 3.68 -20.57 -10.63
CA THR A 43 2.24 -20.78 -10.44
C THR A 43 1.58 -19.49 -9.93
N LYS A 44 0.26 -19.35 -10.11
CA LYS A 44 -0.48 -18.15 -9.68
C LYS A 44 -0.36 -17.89 -8.17
N LEU A 45 -0.29 -18.93 -7.35
CA LEU A 45 -0.05 -18.77 -5.90
C LEU A 45 1.39 -18.37 -5.58
N GLN A 46 2.38 -18.87 -6.31
CA GLN A 46 3.77 -18.42 -6.16
C GLN A 46 3.92 -16.94 -6.56
N LEU A 47 3.24 -16.53 -7.64
CA LEU A 47 3.21 -15.14 -8.05
C LEU A 47 2.59 -14.25 -6.97
N GLY A 48 1.45 -14.66 -6.40
CA GLY A 48 0.84 -13.99 -5.26
C GLY A 48 1.76 -13.93 -4.04
N TRP A 49 2.52 -15.00 -3.78
CA TRP A 49 3.50 -15.05 -2.70
C TRP A 49 4.65 -14.07 -2.92
N ALA A 50 5.19 -13.95 -4.15
CA ALA A 50 6.23 -12.97 -4.47
C ALA A 50 5.82 -11.53 -4.14
N VAL A 51 4.54 -11.21 -4.29
CA VAL A 51 4.00 -9.88 -3.97
C VAL A 51 3.69 -9.74 -2.48
N SER A 52 3.00 -10.71 -1.89
CA SER A 52 2.45 -10.62 -0.53
C SER A 52 3.46 -10.88 0.58
N CYS A 53 4.55 -11.59 0.33
CA CYS A 53 5.56 -11.94 1.35
C CYS A 53 6.15 -10.71 2.07
N LEU A 54 6.29 -9.60 1.37
CA LEU A 54 6.69 -8.31 1.93
C LEU A 54 5.69 -7.82 2.99
N THR A 55 4.39 -7.88 2.70
CA THR A 55 3.32 -7.48 3.63
C THR A 55 3.31 -8.35 4.88
N LEU A 56 3.55 -9.66 4.74
CA LEU A 56 3.64 -10.58 5.86
C LEU A 56 4.76 -10.18 6.82
N THR A 57 5.97 -9.99 6.31
CA THR A 57 7.12 -9.62 7.15
C THR A 57 7.04 -8.19 7.67
N ALA A 58 6.43 -7.27 6.93
CA ALA A 58 6.11 -5.93 7.43
C ALA A 58 5.17 -5.98 8.64
N THR A 59 4.16 -6.84 8.61
CA THR A 59 3.24 -7.05 9.73
C THR A 59 3.98 -7.54 10.98
N LEU A 60 4.89 -8.51 10.84
CA LEU A 60 5.72 -9.00 11.95
C LEU A 60 6.65 -7.91 12.48
N ALA A 61 7.27 -7.14 11.59
CA ALA A 61 8.15 -6.04 11.97
C ALA A 61 7.41 -4.92 12.72
N MET A 62 6.18 -4.58 12.33
CA MET A 62 5.37 -3.59 13.05
C MET A 62 5.15 -3.95 14.51
N MET A 63 4.96 -5.24 14.83
CA MET A 63 4.77 -5.71 16.21
C MET A 63 6.01 -5.50 17.08
N ILE A 64 7.20 -5.60 16.48
CA ILE A 64 8.49 -5.54 17.17
C ILE A 64 9.04 -4.11 17.22
N SER A 65 8.76 -3.30 16.19
CA SER A 65 9.42 -2.01 15.98
C SER A 65 9.15 -0.98 17.07
N GLY A 66 7.96 -0.96 17.67
CA GLY A 66 7.63 -0.08 18.79
C GLY A 66 8.54 -0.37 20.00
N PRO A 67 8.48 -1.57 20.61
CA PRO A 67 9.35 -1.96 21.70
C PRO A 67 10.86 -1.85 21.38
N LEU A 68 11.26 -2.17 20.17
CA LEU A 68 12.65 -2.04 19.73
C LEU A 68 13.09 -0.57 19.73
N SER A 69 12.25 0.32 19.19
CA SER A 69 12.54 1.75 19.14
C SER A 69 12.62 2.39 20.54
N ASP A 70 11.87 1.87 21.51
CA ASP A 70 11.97 2.30 22.90
C ASP A 70 13.31 1.89 23.56
N ARG A 71 13.86 0.74 23.15
CA ARG A 71 15.13 0.22 23.71
C ARG A 71 16.34 0.89 23.08
N ILE A 72 16.42 0.92 21.75
CA ILE A 72 17.65 1.33 21.05
C ILE A 72 17.61 2.76 20.48
N GLY A 73 16.43 3.40 20.48
CA GLY A 73 16.21 4.74 19.93
C GLY A 73 15.53 4.73 18.56
N ARG A 74 14.79 5.82 18.30
CA ARG A 74 14.01 5.94 17.05
C ARG A 74 14.92 6.03 15.84
N LYS A 75 15.94 6.89 15.92
CA LYS A 75 16.92 7.09 14.85
C LYS A 75 17.61 5.77 14.44
N LYS A 76 18.03 4.97 15.41
CA LYS A 76 18.71 3.70 15.11
C LYS A 76 17.79 2.72 14.39
N VAL A 77 16.52 2.64 14.77
CA VAL A 77 15.54 1.79 14.07
C VAL A 77 15.32 2.26 12.63
N LEU A 78 15.25 3.57 12.39
CA LEU A 78 15.15 4.11 11.03
C LEU A 78 16.40 3.84 10.20
N VAL A 79 17.59 3.91 10.80
CA VAL A 79 18.86 3.54 10.12
C VAL A 79 18.87 2.05 9.76
N ILE A 80 18.42 1.17 10.66
CA ILE A 80 18.28 -0.26 10.37
C ILE A 80 17.28 -0.47 9.22
N ALA A 81 16.13 0.23 9.24
CA ALA A 81 15.15 0.16 8.16
C ALA A 81 15.75 0.58 6.80
N ALA A 82 16.53 1.67 6.76
CA ALA A 82 17.22 2.13 5.55
C ALA A 82 18.20 1.08 5.01
N ILE A 83 18.94 0.41 5.89
CA ILE A 83 19.86 -0.69 5.52
C ILE A 83 19.07 -1.88 4.97
N LEU A 84 17.94 -2.25 5.60
CA LEU A 84 17.10 -3.35 5.13
C LEU A 84 16.48 -3.05 3.76
N PHE A 85 16.02 -1.83 3.49
CA PHE A 85 15.57 -1.41 2.16
C PHE A 85 16.69 -1.55 1.12
N PHE A 86 17.88 -1.06 1.43
CA PHE A 86 19.03 -1.18 0.52
C PHE A 86 19.37 -2.65 0.22
N ILE A 87 19.47 -3.50 1.25
CA ILE A 87 19.76 -4.92 1.10
C ILE A 87 18.67 -5.60 0.27
N SER A 88 17.40 -5.31 0.54
CA SER A 88 16.25 -5.85 -0.19
C SER A 88 16.33 -5.50 -1.68
N ALA A 89 16.47 -4.21 -2.00
CA ALA A 89 16.53 -3.74 -3.38
C ALA A 89 17.72 -4.34 -4.13
N PHE A 90 18.89 -4.30 -3.53
CA PHE A 90 20.13 -4.83 -4.12
C PHE A 90 20.03 -6.35 -4.34
N TYR A 91 19.61 -7.09 -3.31
CA TYR A 91 19.48 -8.54 -3.40
C TYR A 91 18.37 -8.97 -4.37
N SER A 92 17.25 -8.24 -4.43
CA SER A 92 16.19 -8.48 -5.41
C SER A 92 16.70 -8.32 -6.85
N ALA A 93 17.51 -7.29 -7.13
CA ALA A 93 18.09 -7.06 -8.46
C ALA A 93 19.00 -8.21 -8.93
N PHE A 94 19.70 -8.86 -8.01
CA PHE A 94 20.63 -9.96 -8.32
C PHE A 94 20.08 -11.34 -7.97
N SER A 95 18.77 -11.47 -7.70
CA SER A 95 18.20 -12.76 -7.33
C SER A 95 18.25 -13.77 -8.49
N PRO A 96 18.90 -14.94 -8.29
CA PRO A 96 19.06 -15.95 -9.34
C PRO A 96 17.84 -16.87 -9.45
N SER A 97 16.95 -16.86 -8.48
CA SER A 97 15.77 -17.72 -8.45
C SER A 97 14.62 -17.08 -7.64
N PHE A 98 13.43 -17.63 -7.79
CA PHE A 98 12.24 -17.24 -7.05
C PHE A 98 12.44 -17.20 -5.53
N ILE A 99 13.11 -18.20 -4.95
CA ILE A 99 13.33 -18.26 -3.49
C ILE A 99 14.21 -17.09 -3.03
N HIS A 100 15.24 -16.75 -3.78
CA HIS A 100 16.11 -15.61 -3.46
C HIS A 100 15.35 -14.28 -3.54
N LEU A 101 14.49 -14.12 -4.55
CA LEU A 101 13.63 -12.95 -4.68
C LEU A 101 12.67 -12.82 -3.48
N VAL A 102 12.03 -13.92 -3.07
CA VAL A 102 11.14 -13.95 -1.91
C VAL A 102 11.90 -13.55 -0.64
N ILE A 103 13.09 -14.12 -0.39
CA ILE A 103 13.91 -13.77 0.77
C ILE A 103 14.28 -12.29 0.75
N ALA A 104 14.71 -11.77 -0.40
CA ALA A 104 15.05 -10.36 -0.55
C ALA A 104 13.86 -9.45 -0.21
N ARG A 105 12.67 -9.74 -0.74
CA ARG A 105 11.44 -9.00 -0.44
C ARG A 105 11.00 -9.13 1.02
N MET A 106 11.18 -10.29 1.63
CA MET A 106 10.92 -10.46 3.07
C MET A 106 11.83 -9.59 3.94
N ILE A 107 13.09 -9.42 3.54
CA ILE A 107 14.02 -8.48 4.19
C ILE A 107 13.50 -7.03 4.05
N GLY A 108 13.04 -6.63 2.86
CA GLY A 108 12.40 -5.33 2.63
C GLY A 108 11.18 -5.10 3.52
N GLY A 109 10.33 -6.12 3.66
CA GLY A 109 9.16 -6.06 4.53
C GLY A 109 9.52 -5.73 5.99
N PHE A 110 10.62 -6.24 6.54
CA PHE A 110 11.10 -5.81 7.86
C PHE A 110 11.45 -4.32 7.89
N GLY A 111 12.07 -3.79 6.83
CA GLY A 111 12.33 -2.36 6.66
C GLY A 111 11.03 -1.53 6.60
N VAL A 112 10.07 -1.98 5.79
CA VAL A 112 8.73 -1.37 5.66
C VAL A 112 8.03 -1.27 7.00
N GLY A 113 7.91 -2.39 7.74
CA GLY A 113 7.22 -2.41 9.03
C GLY A 113 7.90 -1.55 10.09
N ALA A 114 9.23 -1.52 10.09
CA ALA A 114 10.01 -0.67 10.99
C ALA A 114 9.80 0.83 10.69
N ALA A 115 9.87 1.22 9.42
CA ALA A 115 9.66 2.61 9.00
C ALA A 115 8.22 3.07 9.23
N LEU A 116 7.22 2.22 8.92
CA LEU A 116 5.80 2.54 9.05
C LEU A 116 5.40 2.96 10.47
N ILE A 117 5.98 2.33 11.49
CA ILE A 117 5.71 2.65 12.89
C ILE A 117 6.62 3.77 13.39
N THR A 118 7.91 3.69 13.09
CA THR A 118 8.90 4.55 13.73
C THR A 118 8.96 5.95 13.12
N ALA A 119 8.74 6.11 11.81
CA ALA A 119 8.81 7.42 11.17
C ALA A 119 7.72 8.39 11.64
N PRO A 120 6.41 8.07 11.61
CA PRO A 120 5.40 8.98 12.11
C PRO A 120 5.53 9.21 13.62
N MET A 121 5.94 8.22 14.41
CA MET A 121 6.20 8.35 15.83
C MET A 121 7.33 9.34 16.09
N TYR A 122 8.47 9.22 15.40
CA TYR A 122 9.59 10.15 15.50
C TYR A 122 9.16 11.58 15.12
N ILE A 123 8.43 11.73 14.00
CA ILE A 123 7.93 13.05 13.56
C ILE A 123 7.02 13.66 14.62
N ALA A 124 6.14 12.87 15.24
CA ALA A 124 5.26 13.35 16.30
C ALA A 124 6.02 13.77 17.57
N GLU A 125 7.14 13.11 17.90
CA GLU A 125 7.98 13.39 19.06
C GLU A 125 8.87 14.64 18.88
N ILE A 126 9.25 14.96 17.63
CA ILE A 126 10.14 16.11 17.34
C ILE A 126 9.36 17.35 16.88
N ALA A 127 8.13 17.21 16.43
CA ALA A 127 7.34 18.30 15.87
C ALA A 127 6.78 19.22 16.95
N PRO A 128 6.94 20.56 16.81
CA PRO A 128 6.26 21.51 17.67
C PRO A 128 4.74 21.27 17.69
N PRO A 129 4.06 21.39 18.87
CA PRO A 129 2.64 21.05 19.02
C PRO A 129 1.73 21.69 17.98
N LYS A 130 1.97 22.97 17.64
CA LYS A 130 1.15 23.75 16.69
C LYS A 130 1.13 23.22 15.25
N ILE A 131 2.16 22.47 14.82
CA ILE A 131 2.30 21.97 13.45
C ILE A 131 2.49 20.44 13.38
N ARG A 132 2.41 19.76 14.53
CA ARG A 132 2.63 18.29 14.66
C ARG A 132 1.79 17.48 13.69
N GLY A 133 0.47 17.68 13.70
CA GLY A 133 -0.43 16.96 12.80
C GLY A 133 -0.07 17.13 11.32
N ARG A 134 0.27 18.38 10.92
CA ARG A 134 0.69 18.67 9.54
C ARG A 134 2.00 17.97 9.17
N LEU A 135 2.97 17.90 10.07
CA LEU A 135 4.25 17.24 9.81
C LEU A 135 4.10 15.72 9.75
N VAL A 136 3.23 15.13 10.58
CA VAL A 136 2.91 13.70 10.51
C VAL A 136 2.21 13.35 9.19
N SER A 137 1.34 14.23 8.68
CA SER A 137 0.69 14.04 7.36
C SER A 137 1.68 14.00 6.20
N PHE A 138 2.89 14.58 6.34
CA PHE A 138 3.95 14.43 5.31
C PHE A 138 4.40 12.99 5.14
N ASN A 139 4.37 12.17 6.19
CA ASN A 139 4.70 10.76 6.06
C ASN A 139 3.71 10.05 5.10
N GLN A 140 2.41 10.28 5.27
CA GLN A 140 1.40 9.72 4.37
C GLN A 140 1.55 10.23 2.94
N LEU A 141 1.82 11.53 2.77
CA LEU A 141 2.05 12.12 1.44
C LEU A 141 3.28 11.49 0.75
N ASN A 142 4.36 11.25 1.51
CA ASN A 142 5.56 10.61 0.98
C ASN A 142 5.31 9.14 0.59
N ILE A 143 4.46 8.38 1.32
CA ILE A 143 4.06 7.03 0.92
C ILE A 143 3.42 7.07 -0.47
N VAL A 144 2.43 7.94 -0.67
CA VAL A 144 1.71 8.04 -1.94
C VAL A 144 2.61 8.57 -3.07
N LEU A 145 3.53 9.47 -2.75
CA LEU A 145 4.55 9.93 -3.70
C LEU A 145 5.47 8.79 -4.11
N GLY A 146 5.90 7.94 -3.17
CA GLY A 146 6.70 6.75 -3.43
C GLY A 146 6.00 5.78 -4.38
N ILE A 147 4.71 5.52 -4.18
CA ILE A 147 3.86 4.73 -5.09
C ILE A 147 3.89 5.32 -6.52
N SER A 148 3.64 6.61 -6.64
CA SER A 148 3.58 7.29 -7.95
C SER A 148 4.95 7.26 -8.66
N VAL A 149 6.03 7.47 -7.93
CA VAL A 149 7.40 7.43 -8.48
C VAL A 149 7.78 6.01 -8.89
N ALA A 150 7.37 4.97 -8.15
CA ALA A 150 7.59 3.58 -8.53
C ALA A 150 6.93 3.24 -9.88
N PHE A 151 5.67 3.63 -10.09
CA PHE A 151 5.02 3.43 -11.38
C PHE A 151 5.74 4.16 -12.52
N PHE A 152 6.16 5.39 -12.27
CA PHE A 152 6.89 6.18 -13.25
C PHE A 152 8.26 5.57 -13.60
N THR A 153 9.03 5.14 -12.61
CA THR A 153 10.35 4.53 -12.83
C THR A 153 10.24 3.17 -13.53
N ASN A 154 9.23 2.37 -13.20
CA ASN A 154 8.94 1.13 -13.92
C ASN A 154 8.70 1.39 -15.42
N TYR A 155 7.89 2.41 -15.75
CA TYR A 155 7.67 2.81 -17.14
C TYR A 155 8.95 3.28 -17.82
N LEU A 156 9.75 4.13 -17.16
CA LEU A 156 11.02 4.61 -17.73
C LEU A 156 11.97 3.45 -18.05
N ILE A 157 12.11 2.49 -17.14
CA ILE A 157 12.98 1.33 -17.35
C ILE A 157 12.46 0.48 -18.52
N LEU A 158 11.14 0.31 -18.63
CA LEU A 158 10.54 -0.37 -19.79
C LEU A 158 10.87 0.33 -21.10
N GLN A 159 10.81 1.66 -21.15
CA GLN A 159 11.14 2.45 -22.35
C GLN A 159 12.65 2.41 -22.66
N TRP A 160 13.51 2.47 -21.64
CA TRP A 160 14.96 2.33 -21.82
C TRP A 160 15.34 0.95 -22.37
N GLY A 161 14.61 -0.09 -21.98
CA GLY A 161 14.79 -1.43 -22.56
C GLY A 161 14.49 -1.53 -24.06
N LYS A 162 13.70 -0.60 -24.60
CA LYS A 162 13.37 -0.52 -26.04
C LYS A 162 14.25 0.47 -26.81
N SER A 163 15.11 1.20 -26.12
CA SER A 163 15.94 2.24 -26.74
C SER A 163 17.18 1.64 -27.39
N ASP A 164 17.51 2.12 -28.59
CA ASP A 164 18.74 1.75 -29.31
C ASP A 164 19.98 2.52 -28.84
N ALA A 165 19.87 3.35 -27.81
CA ALA A 165 20.98 4.10 -27.27
C ALA A 165 22.08 3.16 -26.71
N SER A 166 23.34 3.44 -27.01
CA SER A 166 24.47 2.57 -26.63
C SER A 166 24.56 2.33 -25.11
N TRP A 167 24.26 3.33 -24.28
CA TRP A 167 24.27 3.21 -22.83
C TRP A 167 23.16 2.30 -22.29
N THR A 168 21.97 2.28 -22.92
CA THR A 168 20.87 1.40 -22.50
C THR A 168 21.17 -0.06 -22.83
N GLN A 169 21.83 -0.29 -23.98
CA GLN A 169 22.29 -1.63 -24.37
C GLN A 169 23.43 -2.13 -23.47
N THR A 170 24.40 -1.26 -23.16
CA THR A 170 25.53 -1.60 -22.28
C THR A 170 25.06 -1.99 -20.87
N LEU A 171 24.03 -1.30 -20.35
CA LEU A 171 23.45 -1.58 -19.04
C LEU A 171 22.42 -2.74 -19.08
N GLY A 172 22.08 -3.25 -20.26
CA GLY A 172 21.23 -4.42 -20.45
C GLY A 172 19.78 -4.19 -19.99
N PHE A 173 19.22 -2.98 -20.15
CA PHE A 173 17.85 -2.69 -19.69
C PHE A 173 16.78 -3.58 -20.35
N ALA A 174 16.98 -4.02 -21.60
CA ALA A 174 16.07 -4.95 -22.27
C ALA A 174 16.09 -6.33 -21.61
N GLN A 175 17.28 -6.84 -21.25
CA GLN A 175 17.48 -8.17 -20.71
C GLN A 175 17.17 -8.26 -19.22
N TYR A 176 17.49 -7.18 -18.48
CA TYR A 176 17.41 -7.14 -17.01
C TYR A 176 16.40 -6.11 -16.50
N ASN A 177 15.33 -5.83 -17.25
CA ASN A 177 14.37 -4.76 -16.97
C ASN A 177 13.80 -4.82 -15.55
N TRP A 178 13.21 -5.93 -15.12
CA TRP A 178 12.63 -6.06 -13.80
C TRP A 178 13.67 -6.02 -12.68
N ARG A 179 14.91 -6.44 -12.97
CA ARG A 179 16.01 -6.34 -12.01
C ARG A 179 16.39 -4.88 -11.78
N TRP A 180 16.40 -4.06 -12.84
CA TRP A 180 16.59 -2.62 -12.74
C TRP A 180 15.43 -1.93 -12.02
N MET A 181 14.17 -2.36 -12.24
CA MET A 181 13.01 -1.81 -11.54
C MET A 181 13.17 -1.96 -10.03
N LEU A 182 13.47 -3.17 -9.54
CA LEU A 182 13.70 -3.43 -8.11
C LEU A 182 15.00 -2.79 -7.60
N GLY A 183 16.08 -2.87 -8.37
CA GLY A 183 17.40 -2.37 -7.98
C GLY A 183 17.45 -0.84 -7.82
N LEU A 184 16.64 -0.10 -8.56
CA LEU A 184 16.64 1.36 -8.52
C LEU A 184 16.25 1.91 -7.14
N GLU A 185 15.49 1.16 -6.36
CA GLU A 185 15.14 1.51 -4.98
C GLU A 185 16.37 1.67 -4.07
N SER A 186 17.47 1.00 -4.39
CA SER A 186 18.73 1.14 -3.62
C SER A 186 19.22 2.59 -3.57
N LEU A 187 18.92 3.40 -4.59
CA LEU A 187 19.34 4.81 -4.68
C LEU A 187 18.66 5.68 -3.61
N PRO A 188 17.32 5.76 -3.52
CA PRO A 188 16.66 6.49 -2.45
C PRO A 188 16.93 5.87 -1.06
N ALA A 189 17.18 4.56 -0.96
CA ALA A 189 17.55 3.93 0.31
C ALA A 189 18.92 4.43 0.82
N ILE A 190 19.93 4.54 -0.05
CA ILE A 190 21.24 5.13 0.29
C ILE A 190 21.06 6.61 0.69
N ILE A 191 20.31 7.39 -0.07
CA ILE A 191 20.05 8.81 0.24
C ILE A 191 19.40 8.93 1.62
N TYR A 192 18.42 8.11 1.91
CA TYR A 192 17.76 8.07 3.21
C TYR A 192 18.72 7.72 4.33
N PHE A 193 19.51 6.65 4.15
CA PHE A 193 20.54 6.24 5.10
C PHE A 193 21.50 7.39 5.43
N LEU A 194 22.05 8.07 4.41
CA LEU A 194 22.99 9.17 4.60
C LEU A 194 22.33 10.37 5.32
N PHE A 195 21.11 10.72 4.96
CA PHE A 195 20.42 11.84 5.59
C PHE A 195 20.04 11.57 7.04
N LEU A 196 19.80 10.32 7.43
CA LEU A 196 19.55 9.96 8.82
C LEU A 196 20.72 10.28 9.77
N PHE A 197 21.95 10.41 9.29
CA PHE A 197 23.07 10.86 10.14
C PHE A 197 22.90 12.32 10.61
N ILE A 198 22.25 13.16 9.82
CA ILE A 198 21.98 14.57 10.17
C ILE A 198 20.82 14.68 11.19
N VAL A 199 19.94 13.68 11.22
CA VAL A 199 18.78 13.65 12.11
C VAL A 199 19.23 13.40 13.56
N PRO A 200 18.80 14.22 14.55
CA PRO A 200 19.10 13.97 15.96
C PRO A 200 18.30 12.77 16.49
N GLU A 201 18.56 12.32 17.70
CA GLU A 201 17.68 11.33 18.35
C GLU A 201 16.42 12.02 18.89
N SER A 202 15.35 11.27 19.14
CA SER A 202 14.11 11.80 19.68
C SER A 202 14.30 12.40 21.07
N PRO A 203 13.84 13.65 21.32
CA PRO A 203 13.87 14.23 22.67
C PRO A 203 13.13 13.38 23.70
N ARG A 204 11.97 12.82 23.37
CA ARG A 204 11.20 11.94 24.27
C ARG A 204 12.01 10.70 24.65
N TRP A 205 12.67 10.07 23.70
CA TRP A 205 13.52 8.91 23.96
C TRP A 205 14.74 9.28 24.83
N LEU A 206 15.39 10.43 24.59
CA LEU A 206 16.49 10.90 25.42
C LEU A 206 16.08 11.12 26.86
N ILE A 207 14.89 11.68 27.11
CA ILE A 207 14.33 11.82 28.46
C ILE A 207 14.08 10.45 29.10
N MET A 208 13.55 9.47 28.36
CA MET A 208 13.38 8.09 28.84
C MET A 208 14.71 7.46 29.25
N GLN A 209 15.81 7.81 28.59
CA GLN A 209 17.19 7.37 28.90
C GLN A 209 17.90 8.26 29.93
N ARG A 210 17.20 9.20 30.58
CA ARG A 210 17.74 10.17 31.57
C ARG A 210 18.80 11.13 30.97
N ARG A 211 18.78 11.35 29.66
CA ARG A 211 19.67 12.28 28.93
C ARG A 211 18.97 13.62 28.67
N GLU A 212 18.57 14.28 29.75
CA GLU A 212 17.72 15.47 29.71
C GLU A 212 18.41 16.68 29.05
N THR A 213 19.71 16.86 29.32
CA THR A 213 20.51 17.94 28.73
C THR A 213 20.55 17.83 27.20
N ASP A 214 20.70 16.61 26.68
CA ASP A 214 20.70 16.39 25.23
C ASP A 214 19.32 16.63 24.63
N ALA A 215 18.24 16.21 25.33
CA ALA A 215 16.88 16.47 24.93
C ALA A 215 16.59 17.98 24.85
N LEU A 216 16.96 18.74 25.89
CA LEU A 216 16.80 20.18 25.94
C LEU A 216 17.57 20.89 24.81
N ASN A 217 18.79 20.49 24.53
CA ASN A 217 19.60 21.03 23.44
C ASN A 217 18.97 20.81 22.06
N ILE A 218 18.26 19.71 21.85
CA ILE A 218 17.53 19.45 20.60
C ILE A 218 16.25 20.30 20.56
N MET A 219 15.46 20.33 21.65
CA MET A 219 14.22 21.10 21.73
C MET A 219 14.44 22.60 21.50
N THR A 220 15.50 23.18 22.05
CA THR A 220 15.86 24.61 21.88
C THR A 220 16.21 24.99 20.44
N ARG A 221 16.58 24.02 19.60
CA ARG A 221 16.76 24.28 18.15
C ARG A 221 15.44 24.43 17.40
N MET A 222 14.32 23.99 17.99
CA MET A 222 13.00 23.92 17.34
C MET A 222 12.02 24.95 17.89
N ILE A 223 12.11 25.24 19.19
CA ILE A 223 11.25 26.18 19.91
C ILE A 223 12.08 27.13 20.78
N SER A 224 11.46 28.10 21.42
CA SER A 224 12.15 29.00 22.36
C SER A 224 12.68 28.21 23.57
N GLN A 225 13.73 28.70 24.22
CA GLN A 225 14.29 28.07 25.41
C GLN A 225 13.23 27.90 26.51
N HIS A 226 12.44 28.93 26.78
CA HIS A 226 11.36 28.85 27.76
C HIS A 226 10.32 27.79 27.45
N ASP A 227 9.89 27.69 26.17
CA ASP A 227 8.94 26.65 25.74
C ASP A 227 9.57 25.24 25.80
N ALA A 228 10.89 25.12 25.51
CA ALA A 228 11.62 23.85 25.58
C ALA A 228 11.72 23.31 27.01
N GLU A 229 11.99 24.17 27.98
CA GLU A 229 12.03 23.78 29.41
C GLU A 229 10.64 23.34 29.91
N LYS A 230 9.59 24.03 29.49
CA LYS A 230 8.20 23.68 29.80
C LYS A 230 7.83 22.32 29.17
N GLU A 231 8.10 22.13 27.86
CA GLU A 231 7.82 20.88 27.15
C GLU A 231 8.62 19.71 27.74
N LEU A 232 9.87 19.92 28.15
CA LEU A 232 10.68 18.93 28.86
C LEU A 232 9.98 18.45 30.14
N SER A 233 9.47 19.38 30.95
CA SER A 233 8.75 19.05 32.19
C SER A 233 7.45 18.28 31.91
N GLU A 234 6.66 18.71 30.91
CA GLU A 234 5.42 18.05 30.50
C GLU A 234 5.67 16.61 29.99
N VAL A 235 6.73 16.42 29.19
CA VAL A 235 7.12 15.09 28.70
C VAL A 235 7.58 14.19 29.84
N LYS A 236 8.35 14.69 30.82
CA LYS A 236 8.74 13.94 32.02
C LYS A 236 7.53 13.46 32.81
N GLU A 237 6.61 14.36 33.10
CA GLU A 237 5.37 14.01 33.82
C GLU A 237 4.54 12.97 33.07
N SER A 238 4.46 13.09 31.73
CA SER A 238 3.79 12.10 30.89
C SER A 238 4.45 10.71 30.98
N ILE A 239 5.79 10.65 30.92
CA ILE A 239 6.54 9.38 31.02
C ILE A 239 6.35 8.73 32.40
N GLU A 240 6.35 9.51 33.47
CA GLU A 240 6.12 9.00 34.83
C GLU A 240 4.69 8.47 35.00
N LYS A 241 3.70 9.20 34.46
CA LYS A 241 2.31 8.72 34.44
C LYS A 241 2.16 7.43 33.64
N ASP A 242 2.85 7.30 32.51
CA ASP A 242 2.81 6.10 31.67
C ASP A 242 3.47 4.89 32.36
N LYS A 243 4.54 5.09 33.13
CA LYS A 243 5.17 4.02 33.94
C LYS A 243 4.26 3.48 35.04
N ASN A 244 3.42 4.34 35.60
CA ASN A 244 2.51 3.99 36.69
C ASN A 244 1.16 3.44 36.20
N LYS A 245 0.91 3.42 34.87
CA LYS A 245 -0.30 2.80 34.31
C LYS A 245 -0.21 1.29 34.39
N GLU A 246 -1.25 0.68 34.94
CA GLU A 246 -1.41 -0.77 34.90
C GLU A 246 -1.36 -1.28 33.45
N LYS A 247 -0.59 -2.34 33.22
CA LYS A 247 -0.56 -3.00 31.92
C LYS A 247 -1.94 -3.55 31.59
N VAL A 248 -2.51 -3.09 30.50
CA VAL A 248 -3.83 -3.55 30.06
C VAL A 248 -3.69 -4.96 29.48
N ALA A 249 -4.46 -5.91 30.00
CA ALA A 249 -4.44 -7.28 29.49
C ALA A 249 -5.17 -7.34 28.12
N PHE A 250 -4.62 -8.11 27.18
CA PHE A 250 -5.22 -8.32 25.84
C PHE A 250 -6.68 -8.80 25.93
N ARG A 251 -6.99 -9.61 26.96
CA ARG A 251 -8.35 -10.09 27.22
C ARG A 251 -9.38 -8.97 27.44
N GLU A 252 -8.95 -7.79 27.85
CA GLU A 252 -9.87 -6.66 28.09
C GLU A 252 -10.51 -6.12 26.82
N LEU A 253 -9.90 -6.33 25.64
CA LEU A 253 -10.50 -5.97 24.35
C LEU A 253 -11.81 -6.73 24.08
N PHE A 254 -11.95 -7.93 24.62
CA PHE A 254 -13.09 -8.82 24.37
C PHE A 254 -14.19 -8.72 25.43
N LYS A 255 -14.06 -7.78 26.36
CA LYS A 255 -15.13 -7.54 27.35
C LYS A 255 -16.42 -7.10 26.64
N PRO A 256 -17.59 -7.48 27.18
CA PRO A 256 -18.90 -7.12 26.58
C PRO A 256 -19.06 -5.64 26.23
N ALA A 257 -18.51 -4.74 27.04
CA ALA A 257 -18.55 -3.29 26.82
C ALA A 257 -17.80 -2.84 25.55
N MET A 258 -16.76 -3.58 25.14
CA MET A 258 -15.96 -3.28 23.96
C MET A 258 -16.48 -3.92 22.67
N LYS A 259 -17.47 -4.83 22.77
CA LYS A 259 -17.90 -5.66 21.64
C LYS A 259 -18.30 -4.85 20.39
N LEU A 260 -19.11 -3.80 20.56
CA LEU A 260 -19.54 -2.96 19.43
C LEU A 260 -18.38 -2.20 18.80
N VAL A 261 -17.58 -1.52 19.64
CA VAL A 261 -16.45 -0.70 19.19
C VAL A 261 -15.41 -1.57 18.49
N LEU A 262 -15.10 -2.72 19.05
CA LEU A 262 -14.15 -3.67 18.48
C LEU A 262 -14.68 -4.24 17.16
N THR A 263 -15.98 -4.57 17.08
CA THR A 263 -16.60 -5.05 15.83
C THR A 263 -16.53 -4.00 14.73
N ILE A 264 -16.85 -2.73 15.02
CA ILE A 264 -16.74 -1.64 14.06
C ILE A 264 -15.27 -1.50 13.60
N GLY A 265 -14.31 -1.49 14.52
CA GLY A 265 -12.89 -1.41 14.20
C GLY A 265 -12.40 -2.55 13.31
N ILE A 266 -12.77 -3.79 13.62
CA ILE A 266 -12.42 -4.98 12.83
C ILE A 266 -13.04 -4.92 11.44
N VAL A 267 -14.33 -4.61 11.32
CA VAL A 267 -15.02 -4.55 10.03
C VAL A 267 -14.41 -3.46 9.15
N VAL A 268 -14.12 -2.29 9.69
CA VAL A 268 -13.47 -1.20 8.93
C VAL A 268 -12.04 -1.59 8.51
N ALA A 269 -11.29 -2.29 9.38
CA ALA A 269 -9.97 -2.83 9.07
C ALA A 269 -10.01 -3.84 7.91
N ILE A 270 -10.98 -4.75 7.92
CA ILE A 270 -11.20 -5.73 6.85
C ILE A 270 -11.63 -5.01 5.57
N LEU A 271 -12.61 -4.11 5.64
CA LEU A 271 -13.15 -3.39 4.49
C LEU A 271 -12.10 -2.62 3.73
N GLN A 272 -11.14 -2.00 4.42
CA GLN A 272 -10.08 -1.25 3.77
C GLN A 272 -9.28 -2.12 2.80
N GLN A 273 -9.09 -3.39 3.08
CA GLN A 273 -8.28 -4.29 2.27
C GLN A 273 -9.11 -5.17 1.34
N ILE A 274 -10.23 -5.69 1.82
CA ILE A 274 -11.04 -6.68 1.08
C ILE A 274 -11.73 -6.07 -0.15
N THR A 275 -11.83 -4.73 -0.22
CA THR A 275 -12.27 -4.00 -1.42
C THR A 275 -11.23 -4.01 -2.55
N GLY A 276 -10.00 -4.53 -2.33
CA GLY A 276 -9.02 -4.81 -3.38
C GLY A 276 -8.02 -3.70 -3.68
N ILE A 277 -7.84 -2.70 -2.80
CA ILE A 277 -6.96 -1.55 -3.10
C ILE A 277 -5.50 -1.97 -3.37
N ASN A 278 -4.94 -2.84 -2.55
CA ASN A 278 -3.58 -3.31 -2.74
C ASN A 278 -3.44 -4.23 -3.97
N SER A 279 -4.50 -4.96 -4.33
CA SER A 279 -4.56 -5.70 -5.58
C SER A 279 -4.43 -4.77 -6.78
N VAL A 280 -5.18 -3.66 -6.79
CA VAL A 280 -5.09 -2.69 -7.87
C VAL A 280 -3.70 -2.05 -7.93
N PHE A 281 -3.10 -1.66 -6.81
CA PHE A 281 -1.77 -1.02 -6.84
C PHE A 281 -0.65 -1.98 -7.25
N PHE A 282 -0.66 -3.21 -6.74
CA PHE A 282 0.47 -4.13 -6.94
C PHE A 282 0.37 -4.93 -8.23
N TYR A 283 -0.80 -4.93 -8.87
CA TYR A 283 -1.02 -5.63 -10.13
C TYR A 283 -1.57 -4.73 -11.24
N ALA A 284 -1.46 -3.40 -11.10
CA ALA A 284 -2.05 -2.43 -12.03
C ALA A 284 -1.72 -2.71 -13.50
N PRO A 285 -0.45 -2.82 -13.93
CA PRO A 285 -0.14 -3.13 -15.33
C PRO A 285 -0.75 -4.46 -15.77
N MET A 286 -0.68 -5.50 -14.95
CA MET A 286 -1.24 -6.81 -15.26
C MET A 286 -2.76 -6.76 -15.49
N ILE A 287 -3.50 -6.00 -14.66
CA ILE A 287 -4.95 -5.82 -14.82
C ILE A 287 -5.25 -5.09 -16.12
N PHE A 288 -4.49 -4.05 -16.47
CA PHE A 288 -4.69 -3.33 -17.71
C PHE A 288 -4.30 -4.13 -18.95
N GLU A 289 -3.27 -4.96 -18.89
CA GLU A 289 -2.92 -5.87 -19.97
C GLU A 289 -4.06 -6.82 -20.34
N GLN A 290 -4.90 -7.19 -19.36
CA GLN A 290 -6.12 -8.00 -19.60
C GLN A 290 -7.17 -7.26 -20.45
N THR A 291 -7.05 -5.94 -20.68
CA THR A 291 -7.93 -5.18 -21.57
C THR A 291 -7.41 -5.08 -23.01
N GLY A 292 -6.27 -5.72 -23.29
CA GLY A 292 -5.71 -5.74 -24.63
C GLY A 292 -5.01 -4.47 -25.11
N ILE A 293 -4.80 -3.48 -24.23
CA ILE A 293 -4.17 -2.19 -24.62
C ILE A 293 -2.66 -2.28 -24.87
N GLY A 294 -2.07 -3.45 -24.57
CA GLY A 294 -0.64 -3.65 -24.68
C GLY A 294 0.16 -3.13 -23.49
N LYS A 295 1.40 -3.58 -23.40
CA LYS A 295 2.25 -3.40 -22.20
C LYS A 295 2.56 -1.93 -21.90
N ASP A 296 2.93 -1.14 -22.91
CA ASP A 296 3.29 0.27 -22.71
C ASP A 296 2.13 1.10 -22.16
N ALA A 297 0.95 0.94 -22.76
CA ALA A 297 -0.24 1.64 -22.32
C ALA A 297 -0.67 1.20 -20.89
N SER A 298 -0.47 -0.06 -20.53
CA SER A 298 -0.74 -0.57 -19.19
C SER A 298 0.13 0.09 -18.12
N PHE A 299 1.41 0.31 -18.41
CA PHE A 299 2.31 1.04 -17.51
C PHE A 299 1.96 2.54 -17.41
N ILE A 300 1.56 3.17 -18.51
CA ILE A 300 1.06 4.56 -18.50
C ILE A 300 -0.20 4.67 -17.64
N GLN A 301 -1.14 3.73 -17.78
CA GLN A 301 -2.34 3.72 -16.95
C GLN A 301 -2.03 3.52 -15.46
N ALA A 302 -1.01 2.73 -15.12
CA ALA A 302 -0.53 2.62 -13.75
C ALA A 302 0.00 3.97 -13.19
N ILE A 303 0.70 4.77 -14.02
CA ILE A 303 1.12 6.12 -13.63
C ILE A 303 -0.11 7.00 -13.32
N ILE A 304 -1.14 6.94 -14.16
CA ILE A 304 -2.39 7.70 -13.96
C ILE A 304 -3.04 7.31 -12.63
N ILE A 305 -3.04 6.02 -12.26
CA ILE A 305 -3.50 5.54 -10.94
C ILE A 305 -2.69 6.20 -9.81
N GLY A 306 -1.36 6.20 -9.92
CA GLY A 306 -0.48 6.82 -8.91
C GLY A 306 -0.77 8.31 -8.73
N ILE A 307 -0.90 9.05 -9.83
CA ILE A 307 -1.26 10.47 -9.81
C ILE A 307 -2.65 10.68 -9.21
N THR A 308 -3.63 9.87 -9.58
CA THR A 308 -4.98 9.92 -9.00
C THR A 308 -4.94 9.73 -7.50
N ASN A 309 -4.24 8.71 -7.02
CA ASN A 309 -4.08 8.45 -5.60
C ASN A 309 -3.44 9.64 -4.87
N LEU A 310 -2.39 10.23 -5.44
CA LEU A 310 -1.72 11.41 -4.88
C LEU A 310 -2.68 12.61 -4.78
N LEU A 311 -3.37 12.95 -5.85
CA LEU A 311 -4.30 14.08 -5.90
C LEU A 311 -5.44 13.91 -4.90
N PHE A 312 -6.09 12.76 -4.89
CA PHE A 312 -7.22 12.51 -4.01
C PHE A 312 -6.82 12.31 -2.54
N THR A 313 -5.59 11.87 -2.25
CA THR A 313 -5.03 11.90 -0.89
C THR A 313 -4.86 13.34 -0.39
N VAL A 314 -4.37 14.25 -1.22
CA VAL A 314 -4.29 15.68 -0.86
C VAL A 314 -5.68 16.25 -0.58
N VAL A 315 -6.67 15.94 -1.45
CA VAL A 315 -8.07 16.33 -1.24
C VAL A 315 -8.59 15.79 0.10
N ALA A 316 -8.33 14.52 0.40
CA ALA A 316 -8.75 13.92 1.68
C ALA A 316 -8.20 14.65 2.89
N ILE A 317 -6.90 14.97 2.90
CA ILE A 317 -6.24 15.71 4.00
C ILE A 317 -6.89 17.08 4.22
N LEU A 318 -7.33 17.75 3.15
CA LEU A 318 -7.97 19.07 3.23
C LEU A 318 -9.42 19.02 3.73
N PHE A 319 -10.14 17.94 3.45
CA PHE A 319 -11.59 17.87 3.67
C PHE A 319 -12.02 16.96 4.83
N VAL A 320 -11.16 16.07 5.34
CA VAL A 320 -11.53 15.09 6.37
C VAL A 320 -12.10 15.72 7.64
N ASP A 321 -11.56 16.87 8.06
CA ASP A 321 -12.04 17.58 9.25
C ASP A 321 -13.31 18.42 8.97
N ARG A 322 -13.58 18.74 7.70
CA ARG A 322 -14.75 19.53 7.32
C ARG A 322 -16.00 18.69 7.09
N LEU A 323 -15.88 17.54 6.43
CA LEU A 323 -17.02 16.70 6.03
C LEU A 323 -17.45 15.70 7.11
N GLY A 324 -16.53 15.24 7.96
CA GLY A 324 -16.79 14.19 8.95
C GLY A 324 -16.41 12.81 8.44
N ARG A 325 -16.32 11.86 9.38
CA ARG A 325 -15.77 10.52 9.09
C ARG A 325 -16.79 9.61 8.44
N LYS A 326 -18.02 9.56 8.98
CA LYS A 326 -19.11 8.74 8.44
C LYS A 326 -19.52 9.17 7.02
N PRO A 327 -19.79 10.45 6.71
CA PRO A 327 -20.11 10.86 5.35
C PRO A 327 -19.03 10.50 4.33
N LEU A 328 -17.73 10.73 4.67
CA LEU A 328 -16.63 10.38 3.78
C LEU A 328 -16.58 8.88 3.48
N LEU A 329 -16.77 8.03 4.50
CA LEU A 329 -16.82 6.58 4.31
C LEU A 329 -18.03 6.16 3.47
N VAL A 330 -19.19 6.74 3.70
CA VAL A 330 -20.43 6.45 2.95
C VAL A 330 -20.27 6.81 1.47
N PHE A 331 -19.86 8.04 1.16
CA PHE A 331 -19.64 8.47 -0.23
C PHE A 331 -18.52 7.68 -0.91
N GLY A 332 -17.43 7.42 -0.20
CA GLY A 332 -16.34 6.62 -0.74
C GLY A 332 -16.75 5.18 -1.04
N LEU A 333 -17.49 4.53 -0.14
CA LEU A 333 -17.98 3.17 -0.36
C LEU A 333 -18.98 3.10 -1.53
N ILE A 334 -19.85 4.10 -1.71
CA ILE A 334 -20.69 4.18 -2.90
C ILE A 334 -19.83 4.22 -4.15
N GLY A 335 -18.81 5.09 -4.20
CA GLY A 335 -17.93 5.19 -5.34
C GLY A 335 -17.14 3.90 -5.59
N ILE A 336 -16.65 3.23 -4.53
CA ILE A 336 -16.00 1.92 -4.61
C ILE A 336 -16.92 0.88 -5.23
N VAL A 337 -18.15 0.75 -4.71
CA VAL A 337 -19.16 -0.22 -5.18
C VAL A 337 -19.50 0.02 -6.64
N VAL A 338 -19.80 1.26 -7.01
CA VAL A 338 -20.12 1.63 -8.41
C VAL A 338 -18.95 1.31 -9.33
N SER A 339 -17.72 1.65 -8.94
CA SER A 339 -16.53 1.40 -9.72
C SER A 339 -16.25 -0.08 -9.90
N MET A 340 -16.39 -0.89 -8.84
CA MET A 340 -16.16 -2.33 -8.90
C MET A 340 -17.21 -3.06 -9.76
N PHE A 341 -18.47 -2.66 -9.68
CA PHE A 341 -19.51 -3.22 -10.56
C PHE A 341 -19.36 -2.74 -12.01
N LEU A 342 -18.88 -1.51 -12.23
CA LEU A 342 -18.52 -1.03 -13.58
C LEU A 342 -17.40 -1.89 -14.18
N LEU A 343 -16.34 -2.17 -13.41
CA LEU A 343 -15.25 -3.06 -13.82
C LEU A 343 -15.75 -4.46 -14.13
N SER A 344 -16.53 -5.05 -13.23
CA SER A 344 -17.14 -6.38 -13.42
C SER A 344 -17.99 -6.43 -14.69
N SER A 345 -18.85 -5.44 -14.90
CA SER A 345 -19.69 -5.34 -16.10
C SER A 345 -18.88 -5.18 -17.36
N SER A 346 -17.81 -4.35 -17.33
CA SER A 346 -16.93 -4.14 -18.47
C SER A 346 -16.22 -5.42 -18.90
N PHE A 347 -15.68 -6.19 -17.96
CA PHE A 347 -15.05 -7.48 -18.26
C PHE A 347 -16.06 -8.57 -18.63
N LYS A 348 -17.28 -8.53 -18.08
CA LYS A 348 -18.34 -9.48 -18.44
C LYS A 348 -18.85 -9.27 -19.87
N SER A 349 -18.79 -8.03 -20.37
CA SER A 349 -19.18 -7.70 -21.75
C SER A 349 -18.04 -7.83 -22.76
N ALA A 350 -16.85 -8.27 -22.31
CA ALA A 350 -15.72 -8.51 -23.21
C ALA A 350 -15.95 -9.74 -24.06
N GLU A 351 -15.58 -9.64 -25.33
CA GLU A 351 -15.59 -10.73 -26.30
C GLU A 351 -14.17 -11.05 -26.73
N TYR A 352 -13.87 -12.33 -26.91
CA TYR A 352 -12.55 -12.80 -27.32
C TYR A 352 -12.69 -13.60 -28.61
N LYS A 353 -12.00 -13.15 -29.68
CA LYS A 353 -12.03 -13.78 -30.99
C LYS A 353 -10.71 -13.56 -31.72
N LEU A 354 -10.06 -14.63 -32.15
CA LEU A 354 -8.89 -14.55 -33.00
C LEU A 354 -9.30 -14.58 -34.47
N SER A 355 -8.81 -13.61 -35.25
CA SER A 355 -8.91 -13.62 -36.71
C SER A 355 -7.65 -14.24 -37.31
N GLU A 356 -7.71 -14.68 -38.60
CA GLU A 356 -6.57 -15.16 -39.36
C GLU A 356 -5.40 -14.14 -39.32
N ALA A 357 -5.69 -12.87 -39.55
CA ALA A 357 -4.69 -11.80 -39.50
C ALA A 357 -4.07 -11.64 -38.09
N ALA A 358 -4.88 -11.82 -37.03
CA ALA A 358 -4.39 -11.77 -35.66
C ALA A 358 -3.42 -12.94 -35.38
N ILE A 359 -3.79 -14.16 -35.79
CA ILE A 359 -2.96 -15.37 -35.62
C ILE A 359 -1.65 -15.21 -36.40
N ALA A 360 -1.71 -14.76 -37.67
CA ALA A 360 -0.52 -14.52 -38.49
C ALA A 360 0.43 -13.47 -37.88
N SER A 361 -0.08 -12.51 -37.13
CA SER A 361 0.73 -11.48 -36.46
C SER A 361 1.43 -11.95 -35.17
N LEU A 362 1.10 -13.14 -34.64
CA LEU A 362 1.67 -13.72 -33.41
C LEU A 362 3.00 -14.47 -33.67
N THR A 363 3.88 -13.93 -34.51
CA THR A 363 5.13 -14.57 -34.93
C THR A 363 6.08 -14.92 -33.78
N GLU A 364 5.98 -14.21 -32.64
CA GLU A 364 6.79 -14.44 -31.45
C GLU A 364 6.27 -15.62 -30.58
N VAL A 365 5.04 -16.12 -30.88
CA VAL A 365 4.40 -17.20 -30.12
C VAL A 365 4.74 -18.54 -30.78
N GLU A 366 5.43 -19.40 -30.06
CA GLU A 366 5.78 -20.74 -30.57
C GLU A 366 4.50 -21.55 -30.76
N GLY A 367 4.36 -22.14 -31.96
CA GLY A 367 3.16 -22.92 -32.28
C GLY A 367 1.91 -22.07 -32.58
N HIS A 368 2.01 -20.76 -32.84
CA HIS A 368 0.88 -19.88 -33.15
C HIS A 368 -0.01 -20.40 -34.29
N SER A 369 0.54 -21.14 -35.24
CA SER A 369 -0.23 -21.74 -36.34
C SER A 369 -1.30 -22.73 -35.84
N ARG A 370 -1.12 -23.37 -34.68
CA ARG A 370 -2.12 -24.25 -34.07
C ARG A 370 -3.36 -23.49 -33.61
N LEU A 371 -3.24 -22.19 -33.35
CA LEU A 371 -4.38 -21.34 -32.97
C LEU A 371 -5.42 -21.22 -34.11
N SER A 372 -5.09 -21.66 -35.34
CA SER A 372 -6.07 -21.76 -36.43
C SER A 372 -7.23 -22.69 -36.09
N ALA A 373 -7.05 -23.65 -35.15
CA ALA A 373 -8.12 -24.50 -34.68
C ALA A 373 -9.25 -23.76 -33.93
N ILE A 374 -8.93 -22.57 -33.37
CA ILE A 374 -9.88 -21.72 -32.65
C ILE A 374 -10.14 -20.40 -33.41
N GLU A 375 -9.73 -20.32 -34.68
CA GLU A 375 -9.96 -19.13 -35.51
C GLU A 375 -11.46 -18.85 -35.67
N GLY A 376 -11.84 -17.60 -35.53
CA GLY A 376 -13.22 -17.18 -35.71
C GLY A 376 -14.18 -17.58 -34.60
N VAL A 377 -13.75 -18.44 -33.66
CA VAL A 377 -14.57 -18.83 -32.50
C VAL A 377 -14.66 -17.66 -31.52
N GLN A 378 -15.89 -17.34 -31.10
CA GLN A 378 -16.15 -16.26 -30.13
C GLN A 378 -16.29 -16.86 -28.72
N TYR A 379 -15.54 -16.33 -27.79
CA TYR A 379 -15.61 -16.66 -26.37
C TYR A 379 -16.12 -15.44 -25.60
N ASN A 380 -17.03 -15.64 -24.65
CA ASN A 380 -17.60 -14.59 -23.81
C ASN A 380 -17.01 -14.57 -22.39
N SER A 381 -15.97 -15.37 -22.18
CA SER A 381 -15.24 -15.48 -20.93
C SER A 381 -13.74 -15.52 -21.19
N ASP A 382 -12.99 -14.75 -20.39
CA ASP A 382 -11.54 -14.77 -20.42
C ASP A 382 -10.97 -16.14 -20.01
N LEU A 383 -11.66 -16.87 -19.13
CA LEU A 383 -11.27 -18.21 -18.70
C LEU A 383 -11.41 -19.24 -19.84
N GLU A 384 -12.55 -19.23 -20.54
CA GLU A 384 -12.79 -20.13 -21.68
C GLU A 384 -11.77 -19.87 -22.80
N PHE A 385 -11.52 -18.60 -23.13
CA PHE A 385 -10.54 -18.22 -24.15
C PHE A 385 -9.12 -18.65 -23.76
N LYS A 386 -8.68 -18.38 -22.53
CA LYS A 386 -7.37 -18.79 -22.02
C LYS A 386 -7.19 -20.30 -22.04
N ALA A 387 -8.21 -21.05 -21.64
CA ALA A 387 -8.20 -22.52 -21.68
C ALA A 387 -8.08 -23.04 -23.13
N ALA A 388 -8.87 -22.49 -24.06
CA ALA A 388 -8.79 -22.85 -25.46
C ALA A 388 -7.41 -22.57 -26.08
N VAL A 389 -6.80 -21.41 -25.75
CA VAL A 389 -5.44 -21.08 -26.20
C VAL A 389 -4.42 -22.09 -25.61
N ALA A 390 -4.50 -22.35 -24.31
CA ALA A 390 -3.58 -23.28 -23.63
C ALA A 390 -3.67 -24.71 -24.18
N GLU A 391 -4.86 -25.18 -24.59
CA GLU A 391 -5.06 -26.47 -25.24
C GLU A 391 -4.33 -26.56 -26.59
N GLN A 392 -4.24 -25.46 -27.36
CA GLN A 392 -3.62 -25.45 -28.67
C GLN A 392 -2.09 -25.33 -28.63
N ILE A 393 -1.55 -24.43 -27.82
CA ILE A 393 -0.11 -24.11 -27.81
C ILE A 393 0.62 -24.55 -26.54
N GLY A 394 -0.11 -25.13 -25.57
CA GLY A 394 0.41 -25.52 -24.25
C GLY A 394 0.35 -24.37 -23.24
N GLU A 395 0.18 -24.74 -21.97
CA GLU A 395 -0.04 -23.78 -20.86
C GLU A 395 1.15 -22.82 -20.70
N LYS A 396 2.37 -23.31 -20.81
CA LYS A 396 3.61 -22.53 -20.64
C LYS A 396 3.71 -21.39 -21.67
N GLU A 397 3.48 -21.69 -22.94
CA GLU A 397 3.57 -20.72 -24.03
C GLU A 397 2.38 -19.75 -24.00
N ALA A 398 1.19 -20.23 -23.63
CA ALA A 398 0.00 -19.42 -23.44
C ALA A 398 0.20 -18.36 -22.33
N ILE A 399 0.79 -18.72 -21.20
CA ILE A 399 1.10 -17.80 -20.10
C ILE A 399 2.16 -16.77 -20.51
N LYS A 400 3.25 -17.23 -21.14
CA LYS A 400 4.36 -16.40 -21.58
C LYS A 400 3.92 -15.26 -22.52
N HIS A 401 2.99 -15.55 -23.41
CA HIS A 401 2.49 -14.60 -24.41
C HIS A 401 1.03 -14.15 -24.16
N GLN A 402 0.51 -14.39 -22.94
CA GLN A 402 -0.90 -14.11 -22.61
C GLN A 402 -1.33 -12.67 -22.98
N GLY A 403 -0.54 -11.65 -22.59
CA GLY A 403 -0.85 -10.26 -22.90
C GLY A 403 -0.92 -9.99 -24.41
N THR A 404 0.04 -10.52 -25.18
CA THR A 404 0.07 -10.38 -26.64
C THR A 404 -1.12 -11.06 -27.30
N ILE A 405 -1.46 -12.28 -26.91
CA ILE A 405 -2.57 -13.04 -27.48
C ILE A 405 -3.90 -12.37 -27.14
N ILE A 406 -4.12 -11.95 -25.88
CA ILE A 406 -5.33 -11.24 -25.47
C ILE A 406 -5.46 -9.91 -26.23
N SER A 407 -4.37 -9.15 -26.42
CA SER A 407 -4.42 -7.87 -27.14
C SER A 407 -4.87 -7.98 -28.58
N LYS A 408 -4.72 -9.17 -29.20
CA LYS A 408 -5.16 -9.45 -30.59
C LYS A 408 -6.55 -10.08 -30.67
N ALA A 409 -7.09 -10.55 -29.55
CA ALA A 409 -8.36 -11.28 -29.51
C ALA A 409 -9.49 -10.47 -28.87
N ILE A 410 -9.20 -9.61 -27.89
CA ILE A 410 -10.23 -9.00 -27.05
C ILE A 410 -10.89 -7.79 -27.73
N THR A 411 -12.19 -7.72 -27.57
CA THR A 411 -13.00 -6.53 -27.83
C THR A 411 -13.64 -6.09 -26.51
N ILE A 412 -13.13 -4.99 -25.95
CA ILE A 412 -13.60 -4.40 -24.68
C ILE A 412 -13.50 -2.87 -24.76
N ASN A 413 -14.34 -2.19 -24.03
CA ASN A 413 -14.19 -0.75 -23.85
C ASN A 413 -13.17 -0.44 -22.73
N SER A 414 -11.90 -0.31 -23.11
CA SER A 414 -10.78 -0.03 -22.19
C SER A 414 -10.94 1.27 -21.41
N TRP A 415 -11.70 2.26 -21.94
CA TRP A 415 -12.00 3.50 -21.23
C TRP A 415 -12.90 3.27 -20.00
N LEU A 416 -13.89 2.37 -20.09
CA LEU A 416 -14.73 2.03 -18.95
C LEU A 416 -13.93 1.36 -17.85
N VAL A 417 -12.95 0.50 -18.23
CA VAL A 417 -12.05 -0.13 -17.26
C VAL A 417 -11.17 0.92 -16.59
N LEU A 418 -10.58 1.82 -17.36
CA LEU A 418 -9.75 2.90 -16.80
C LEU A 418 -10.55 3.81 -15.86
N ILE A 419 -11.75 4.25 -16.28
CA ILE A 419 -12.65 5.07 -15.45
C ILE A 419 -13.04 4.32 -14.18
N GLY A 420 -13.35 3.03 -14.28
CA GLY A 420 -13.66 2.18 -13.12
C GLY A 420 -12.52 2.14 -12.12
N ILE A 421 -11.28 1.91 -12.58
CA ILE A 421 -10.11 1.85 -11.70
C ILE A 421 -9.79 3.23 -11.11
N ILE A 422 -9.82 4.30 -11.90
CA ILE A 422 -9.62 5.68 -11.42
C ILE A 422 -10.68 6.04 -10.38
N GLY A 423 -11.96 5.76 -10.67
CA GLY A 423 -13.08 6.00 -9.75
C GLY A 423 -12.93 5.24 -8.43
N PHE A 424 -12.51 3.99 -8.50
CA PHE A 424 -12.20 3.17 -7.33
C PHE A 424 -11.08 3.78 -6.49
N VAL A 425 -9.93 4.07 -7.09
CA VAL A 425 -8.76 4.63 -6.40
C VAL A 425 -9.07 6.00 -5.81
N ALA A 426 -9.74 6.88 -6.53
CA ALA A 426 -10.17 8.19 -6.06
C ALA A 426 -11.11 8.06 -4.85
N SER A 427 -12.11 7.19 -4.93
CA SER A 427 -13.08 6.93 -3.86
C SER A 427 -12.41 6.37 -2.61
N PHE A 428 -11.47 5.44 -2.78
CA PHE A 428 -10.67 4.90 -1.68
C PHE A 428 -9.78 5.96 -1.04
N ALA A 429 -9.07 6.75 -1.85
CA ALA A 429 -8.11 7.76 -1.38
C ALA A 429 -8.77 8.87 -0.55
N VAL A 430 -10.02 9.22 -0.82
CA VAL A 430 -10.76 10.21 -0.02
C VAL A 430 -11.49 9.61 1.18
N SER A 431 -11.63 8.30 1.28
CA SER A 431 -12.43 7.63 2.29
C SER A 431 -11.65 6.63 3.13
N LEU A 432 -11.73 5.33 2.79
CA LEU A 432 -11.15 4.23 3.57
C LEU A 432 -9.66 4.41 3.86
N GLY A 433 -8.89 4.97 2.92
CA GLY A 433 -7.47 5.19 3.08
C GLY A 433 -7.13 6.01 4.34
N PRO A 434 -7.46 7.30 4.38
CA PRO A 434 -7.14 8.16 5.50
C PRO A 434 -8.10 8.01 6.69
N VAL A 435 -9.39 7.78 6.45
CA VAL A 435 -10.43 7.85 7.51
C VAL A 435 -10.31 6.70 8.48
N MET A 436 -9.91 5.49 8.06
CA MET A 436 -9.77 4.34 8.94
C MET A 436 -8.85 4.61 10.14
N TRP A 437 -7.66 5.16 9.89
CA TRP A 437 -6.68 5.42 10.95
C TRP A 437 -7.13 6.52 11.91
N ILE A 438 -7.78 7.56 11.37
CA ILE A 438 -8.38 8.62 12.18
C ILE A 438 -9.49 8.03 13.05
N LEU A 439 -10.38 7.24 12.45
CA LEU A 439 -11.49 6.60 13.14
C LEU A 439 -11.00 5.71 14.29
N PHE A 440 -9.94 4.93 14.09
CA PHE A 440 -9.35 4.09 15.15
C PHE A 440 -8.87 4.91 16.34
N SER A 441 -8.31 6.09 16.08
CA SER A 441 -7.87 6.99 17.14
C SER A 441 -9.02 7.63 17.94
N GLU A 442 -10.19 7.76 17.32
CA GLU A 442 -11.40 8.37 17.91
C GLU A 442 -12.33 7.33 18.54
N LEU A 443 -12.40 6.12 17.95
CA LEU A 443 -13.34 5.07 18.32
C LEU A 443 -12.96 4.35 19.62
N PHE A 444 -11.67 4.08 19.81
CA PHE A 444 -11.22 3.25 20.91
C PHE A 444 -10.97 4.06 22.20
N PRO A 445 -11.44 3.56 23.37
CA PRO A 445 -11.22 4.19 24.67
C PRO A 445 -9.74 4.43 24.96
N ASN A 446 -9.42 5.56 25.59
CA ASN A 446 -8.04 5.97 25.90
C ASN A 446 -7.19 4.86 26.54
N ARG A 447 -7.76 4.10 27.49
CA ARG A 447 -7.06 3.03 28.22
C ARG A 447 -6.65 1.86 27.31
N LEU A 448 -7.49 1.50 26.33
CA LEU A 448 -7.33 0.33 25.45
C LEU A 448 -6.84 0.71 24.05
N ARG A 449 -6.77 2.00 23.72
CA ARG A 449 -6.59 2.52 22.35
C ARG A 449 -5.37 1.92 21.65
N GLY A 450 -4.20 1.97 22.25
CA GLY A 450 -2.98 1.44 21.63
C GLY A 450 -3.09 -0.04 21.28
N LEU A 451 -3.62 -0.84 22.22
CA LEU A 451 -3.82 -2.27 22.04
C LEU A 451 -4.87 -2.58 20.95
N ALA A 452 -5.98 -1.83 20.95
CA ALA A 452 -7.06 -2.00 19.98
C ALA A 452 -6.64 -1.60 18.56
N ILE A 453 -5.90 -0.49 18.40
CA ILE A 453 -5.34 -0.07 17.11
C ILE A 453 -4.34 -1.11 16.60
N SER A 454 -3.46 -1.63 17.46
CA SER A 454 -2.50 -2.67 17.07
C SER A 454 -3.20 -3.95 16.62
N PHE A 455 -4.25 -4.36 17.32
CA PHE A 455 -5.04 -5.54 16.97
C PHE A 455 -5.81 -5.35 15.65
N ALA A 456 -6.49 -4.21 15.47
CA ALA A 456 -7.18 -3.88 14.22
C ALA A 456 -6.19 -3.76 13.04
N GLY A 457 -5.02 -3.16 13.27
CA GLY A 457 -3.95 -3.06 12.30
C GLY A 457 -3.38 -4.42 11.90
N PHE A 458 -3.23 -5.34 12.84
CA PHE A 458 -2.82 -6.72 12.56
C PHE A 458 -3.82 -7.44 11.65
N ILE A 459 -5.13 -7.31 11.94
CA ILE A 459 -6.20 -7.87 11.09
C ILE A 459 -6.15 -7.23 9.70
N ASN A 460 -6.03 -5.92 9.62
CA ASN A 460 -5.93 -5.18 8.37
C ASN A 460 -4.77 -5.71 7.50
N SER A 461 -3.59 -5.85 8.07
CA SER A 461 -2.40 -6.36 7.37
C SER A 461 -2.55 -7.83 6.98
N GLY A 462 -3.18 -8.65 7.81
CA GLY A 462 -3.48 -10.05 7.49
C GLY A 462 -4.42 -10.18 6.30
N VAL A 463 -5.48 -9.37 6.24
CA VAL A 463 -6.40 -9.33 5.09
C VAL A 463 -5.67 -8.81 3.86
N SER A 464 -4.84 -7.76 4.01
CA SER A 464 -4.00 -7.23 2.93
C SER A 464 -3.10 -8.32 2.32
N PHE A 465 -2.42 -9.08 3.16
CA PHE A 465 -1.59 -10.21 2.74
C PHE A 465 -2.40 -11.25 1.94
N LEU A 466 -3.57 -11.65 2.45
CA LEU A 466 -4.42 -12.65 1.79
C LEU A 466 -4.94 -12.18 0.43
N ILE A 467 -5.41 -10.94 0.33
CA ILE A 467 -5.91 -10.38 -0.93
C ILE A 467 -4.79 -10.28 -1.98
N GLN A 468 -3.59 -9.87 -1.59
CA GLN A 468 -2.44 -9.83 -2.50
C GLN A 468 -2.01 -11.22 -2.95
N LEU A 469 -2.04 -12.21 -2.04
CA LEU A 469 -1.69 -13.59 -2.33
C LEU A 469 -2.68 -14.25 -3.31
N LEU A 470 -3.97 -13.99 -3.10
CA LEU A 470 -5.04 -14.70 -3.81
C LEU A 470 -5.39 -14.08 -5.16
N LEU A 471 -5.11 -12.78 -5.40
CA LEU A 471 -5.54 -12.12 -6.63
C LEU A 471 -5.11 -12.83 -7.93
N PRO A 472 -3.84 -13.25 -8.13
CA PRO A 472 -3.48 -13.96 -9.37
C PRO A 472 -4.26 -15.27 -9.55
N TRP A 473 -4.55 -15.95 -8.45
CA TRP A 473 -5.39 -17.15 -8.45
C TRP A 473 -6.86 -16.82 -8.76
N GLU A 474 -7.42 -15.76 -8.18
CA GLU A 474 -8.78 -15.28 -8.46
C GLU A 474 -8.95 -14.94 -9.95
N LEU A 475 -8.03 -14.17 -10.52
CA LEU A 475 -8.05 -13.82 -11.94
C LEU A 475 -7.92 -15.03 -12.87
N ALA A 476 -7.22 -16.08 -12.44
CA ALA A 476 -7.04 -17.30 -13.22
C ALA A 476 -8.21 -18.29 -13.11
N ASN A 477 -8.95 -18.30 -11.98
CA ASN A 477 -9.96 -19.32 -11.70
C ASN A 477 -11.38 -18.77 -11.64
N ILE A 478 -11.54 -17.50 -11.23
CA ILE A 478 -12.85 -16.83 -11.14
C ILE A 478 -13.06 -15.90 -12.35
N GLY A 479 -11.95 -15.45 -12.97
CA GLY A 479 -11.93 -14.51 -14.06
C GLY A 479 -12.01 -13.05 -13.60
N ASN A 480 -11.72 -12.13 -14.53
CA ASN A 480 -11.70 -10.70 -14.22
C ASN A 480 -13.07 -10.19 -13.75
N ALA A 481 -14.14 -10.55 -14.46
CA ALA A 481 -15.50 -10.11 -14.15
C ALA A 481 -15.94 -10.56 -12.74
N GLY A 482 -15.70 -11.83 -12.41
CA GLY A 482 -16.07 -12.42 -11.12
C GLY A 482 -15.29 -11.84 -9.95
N THR A 483 -13.99 -11.62 -10.11
CA THR A 483 -13.12 -11.03 -9.08
C THR A 483 -13.58 -9.63 -8.71
N PHE A 484 -13.81 -8.74 -9.68
CA PHE A 484 -14.29 -7.38 -9.40
C PHE A 484 -15.73 -7.37 -8.86
N PHE A 485 -16.57 -8.32 -9.27
CA PHE A 485 -17.91 -8.48 -8.68
C PHE A 485 -17.84 -8.78 -7.18
N ILE A 486 -16.99 -9.70 -6.77
CA ILE A 486 -16.79 -10.08 -5.36
C ILE A 486 -16.31 -8.87 -4.54
N TYR A 487 -15.34 -8.11 -5.05
CA TYR A 487 -14.86 -6.90 -4.37
C TYR A 487 -15.95 -5.83 -4.24
N GLY A 488 -16.78 -5.66 -5.29
CA GLY A 488 -17.97 -4.79 -5.25
C GLY A 488 -19.00 -5.23 -4.21
N LEU A 489 -19.23 -6.54 -4.10
CA LEU A 489 -20.15 -7.11 -3.11
C LEU A 489 -19.67 -6.87 -1.68
N PHE A 490 -18.39 -7.08 -1.40
CA PHE A 490 -17.81 -6.74 -0.09
C PHE A 490 -17.93 -5.25 0.22
N GLY A 491 -17.72 -4.38 -0.77
CA GLY A 491 -17.94 -2.95 -0.64
C GLY A 491 -19.40 -2.61 -0.29
N ALA A 492 -20.36 -3.26 -0.95
CA ALA A 492 -21.80 -3.07 -0.70
C ALA A 492 -22.22 -3.54 0.71
N ILE A 493 -21.73 -4.70 1.14
CA ILE A 493 -21.94 -5.20 2.51
C ILE A 493 -21.37 -4.21 3.52
N GLY A 494 -20.15 -3.73 3.26
CA GLY A 494 -19.49 -2.74 4.10
C GLY A 494 -20.23 -1.41 4.16
N PHE A 495 -20.76 -0.94 3.04
CA PHE A 495 -21.60 0.25 2.98
C PHE A 495 -22.82 0.15 3.89
N VAL A 496 -23.56 -0.95 3.82
CA VAL A 496 -24.72 -1.21 4.69
C VAL A 496 -24.30 -1.25 6.16
N PHE A 497 -23.19 -1.92 6.47
CA PHE A 497 -22.67 -1.99 7.83
C PHE A 497 -22.33 -0.59 8.39
N ILE A 498 -21.60 0.23 7.61
CA ILE A 498 -21.22 1.59 8.01
C ILE A 498 -22.44 2.48 8.24
N LEU A 499 -23.46 2.37 7.38
CA LEU A 499 -24.71 3.14 7.54
C LEU A 499 -25.39 2.83 8.88
N ILE A 500 -25.47 1.54 9.24
CA ILE A 500 -26.24 1.09 10.41
C ILE A 500 -25.45 1.29 11.70
N TYR A 501 -24.18 0.89 11.75
CA TYR A 501 -23.45 0.73 13.02
C TYR A 501 -22.46 1.85 13.32
N LEU A 502 -21.93 2.58 12.32
CA LEU A 502 -20.95 3.61 12.58
C LEU A 502 -21.65 4.94 12.96
N PRO A 503 -21.42 5.48 14.17
CA PRO A 503 -21.84 6.83 14.50
C PRO A 503 -20.90 7.86 13.86
N GLU A 504 -21.38 9.10 13.65
CA GLU A 504 -20.49 10.21 13.31
C GLU A 504 -19.64 10.61 14.52
N THR A 505 -18.33 10.70 14.30
CA THR A 505 -17.35 11.00 15.37
C THR A 505 -16.91 12.46 15.37
N LYS A 506 -17.11 13.18 14.26
CA LYS A 506 -16.72 14.59 14.13
C LYS A 506 -17.32 15.46 15.22
N GLY A 507 -16.49 16.26 15.87
CA GLY A 507 -16.92 17.27 16.86
C GLY A 507 -17.36 16.68 18.20
N LYS A 508 -17.22 15.39 18.41
CA LYS A 508 -17.49 14.74 19.70
C LYS A 508 -16.19 14.50 20.47
N SER A 509 -16.24 14.70 21.79
CA SER A 509 -15.12 14.30 22.63
C SER A 509 -15.00 12.77 22.71
N LEU A 510 -13.81 12.29 23.04
CA LEU A 510 -13.57 10.85 23.20
C LEU A 510 -14.45 10.24 24.30
N GLU A 511 -14.69 11.00 25.36
CA GLU A 511 -15.54 10.62 26.50
C GLU A 511 -17.03 10.55 26.10
N GLU A 512 -17.47 11.44 25.21
CA GLU A 512 -18.82 11.39 24.63
C GLU A 512 -19.02 10.18 23.73
N LEU A 513 -18.04 9.88 22.87
CA LEU A 513 -18.07 8.70 22.02
C LEU A 513 -18.06 7.41 22.83
N GLU A 514 -17.25 7.35 23.89
CA GLU A 514 -17.24 6.21 24.82
C GLU A 514 -18.60 6.00 25.46
N LYS A 515 -19.27 7.06 25.91
CA LYS A 515 -20.64 6.98 26.47
C LYS A 515 -21.68 6.51 25.45
N ILE A 516 -21.62 6.97 24.20
CA ILE A 516 -22.55 6.59 23.13
C ILE A 516 -22.37 5.11 22.77
N LEU A 517 -21.12 4.68 22.60
CA LEU A 517 -20.79 3.34 22.11
C LEU A 517 -20.94 2.25 23.17
N ILE A 518 -20.75 2.59 24.45
CA ILE A 518 -20.90 1.65 25.56
C ILE A 518 -22.35 1.59 26.05
N LYS A 519 -23.11 2.71 26.02
CA LYS A 519 -24.51 2.76 26.49
C LYS A 519 -25.52 2.04 25.64
N VAL A 520 -25.24 1.75 24.37
CA VAL A 520 -26.15 0.97 23.50
C VAL A 520 -26.41 -0.45 24.03
N LYS A 521 -25.74 -0.87 25.10
CA LYS A 521 -25.90 -2.19 25.72
C LYS A 521 -26.86 -2.24 26.92
N ASN A 522 -27.43 -1.12 27.33
CA ASN A 522 -28.39 -1.09 28.47
C ASN A 522 -29.87 -0.93 28.04
N LYS A 523 -30.19 -1.30 26.77
CA LYS A 523 -31.58 -1.45 26.31
C LYS A 523 -31.87 -2.89 25.88
#